data_17212e0f9d62d5da3a278f598430598c
#
_entry.id   17212e0f9d62d5da3a278f598430598c
#
_cell.length_a   1.000
_cell.length_b   1.000
_cell.length_c   1.000
_cell.angle_alpha   90.00
_cell.angle_beta   90.00
_cell.angle_gamma   90.00
#
_symmetry.space_group_name_H-M   'P 1'
#
loop_
_entity.id
_entity.type
_entity.pdbx_description
1 polymer ?
#
loop_
_entity_poly.entity_id
_entity_poly.type
_entity_poly.pdbx_seq_one_letter_code
_entity_poly.pdbx_strand_id
1 'polypeptide(L)'
;MVKKFIKHGAVLFRGFEINNPNDFEDLAVVVDPKLEHSYYGTSPRNMVKGTKYIFTASELPGYYPIMQHCEMSYVKHPPVNIFFYCHVEPDYGGESPICNFRKVYADLDPKIRAEFDKKGVITVRNYSGLDGGSKFNLFELKKWNEIFNTTDKAEVEKQCREQEIEFEWMPGGNLRLLHRTPAAISHPVTKEK
;
A
#
# COMPACT_ATOMS: atom_id res chain seq x y z
N MET A 1 0.66 -0.28 24.94
CA MET A 1 1.09 -0.15 23.54
C MET A 1 0.09 0.64 22.70
N VAL A 2 -1.17 0.19 22.54
CA VAL A 2 -2.21 0.83 21.70
C VAL A 2 -2.39 2.34 21.98
N LYS A 3 -2.47 2.76 23.23
CA LYS A 3 -2.60 4.20 23.59
C LYS A 3 -1.42 5.06 23.08
N LYS A 4 -0.19 4.54 23.14
CA LYS A 4 1.00 5.25 22.63
C LYS A 4 0.96 5.32 21.10
N PHE A 5 0.59 4.23 20.42
CA PHE A 5 0.46 4.18 18.99
C PHE A 5 -0.60 5.19 18.48
N ILE A 6 -1.79 5.20 19.07
CA ILE A 6 -2.85 6.17 18.73
C ILE A 6 -2.39 7.61 18.92
N LYS A 7 -1.66 7.88 20.01
CA LYS A 7 -1.16 9.24 20.33
C LYS A 7 -0.07 9.70 19.37
N HIS A 8 0.88 8.83 19.02
CA HIS A 8 2.10 9.21 18.31
C HIS A 8 2.10 8.80 16.83
N GLY A 9 1.20 7.88 16.42
CA GLY A 9 1.11 7.36 15.06
C GLY A 9 2.20 6.36 14.67
N ALA A 10 3.27 6.25 15.47
CA ALA A 10 4.33 5.28 15.26
C ALA A 10 4.92 4.81 16.59
N VAL A 11 5.40 3.58 16.63
CA VAL A 11 6.10 2.99 17.78
C VAL A 11 7.33 2.25 17.29
N LEU A 12 8.48 2.56 17.85
CA LEU A 12 9.73 1.85 17.58
C LEU A 12 9.97 0.83 18.68
N PHE A 13 10.12 -0.43 18.30
CA PHE A 13 10.48 -1.53 19.16
C PHE A 13 11.99 -1.74 19.09
N ARG A 14 12.65 -1.82 20.27
CA ARG A 14 14.09 -2.08 20.38
C ARG A 14 14.35 -3.08 21.50
N GLY A 15 15.45 -3.81 21.40
CA GLY A 15 15.88 -4.76 22.43
C GLY A 15 15.11 -6.08 22.43
N PHE A 16 14.45 -6.41 21.32
CA PHE A 16 13.84 -7.71 21.09
C PHE A 16 14.77 -8.59 20.26
N GLU A 17 14.86 -9.86 20.60
CA GLU A 17 15.62 -10.85 19.86
C GLU A 17 14.83 -11.28 18.61
N ILE A 18 14.86 -10.46 17.58
CA ILE A 18 14.29 -10.74 16.27
C ILE A 18 15.44 -11.06 15.33
N ASN A 19 15.65 -12.31 15.01
CA ASN A 19 16.81 -12.78 14.27
C ASN A 19 16.49 -13.12 12.80
N ASN A 20 15.23 -13.32 12.50
CA ASN A 20 14.78 -13.76 11.18
C ASN A 20 13.36 -13.26 10.89
N PRO A 21 12.88 -13.38 9.63
CA PRO A 21 11.53 -12.96 9.25
C PRO A 21 10.39 -13.67 10.00
N ASN A 22 10.57 -14.93 10.46
CA ASN A 22 9.51 -15.62 11.20
C ASN A 22 9.34 -15.03 12.60
N ASP A 23 10.44 -14.71 13.30
CA ASP A 23 10.38 -14.02 14.60
C ASP A 23 9.65 -12.67 14.47
N PHE A 24 9.89 -11.97 13.35
CA PHE A 24 9.20 -10.73 13.05
C PHE A 24 7.71 -10.95 12.77
N GLU A 25 7.36 -12.00 12.02
CA GLU A 25 5.96 -12.37 11.75
C GLU A 25 5.22 -12.67 13.05
N ASP A 26 5.82 -13.47 13.92
CA ASP A 26 5.24 -13.85 15.22
C ASP A 26 4.98 -12.60 16.08
N LEU A 27 5.92 -11.67 16.14
CA LEU A 27 5.73 -10.40 16.85
C LEU A 27 4.61 -9.57 16.21
N ALA A 28 4.58 -9.46 14.89
CA ALA A 28 3.57 -8.68 14.19
C ALA A 28 2.16 -9.26 14.40
N VAL A 29 2.00 -10.59 14.37
CA VAL A 29 0.72 -11.29 14.64
C VAL A 29 0.26 -11.06 16.08
N VAL A 30 1.17 -11.02 17.06
CA VAL A 30 0.81 -10.69 18.46
C VAL A 30 0.29 -9.26 18.59
N VAL A 31 0.85 -8.33 17.81
CA VAL A 31 0.42 -6.93 17.82
C VAL A 31 -0.87 -6.71 17.06
N ASP A 32 -1.02 -7.35 15.91
CA ASP A 32 -2.21 -7.30 15.06
C ASP A 32 -2.53 -8.71 14.51
N PRO A 33 -3.47 -9.42 15.12
CA PRO A 33 -3.85 -10.77 14.68
C PRO A 33 -4.64 -10.80 13.37
N LYS A 34 -4.94 -9.62 12.78
CA LYS A 34 -5.70 -9.47 11.52
C LYS A 34 -4.81 -9.06 10.36
N LEU A 35 -3.56 -9.52 10.35
CA LEU A 35 -2.65 -9.27 9.23
C LEU A 35 -3.22 -9.85 7.93
N GLU A 36 -3.08 -9.08 6.86
CA GLU A 36 -3.47 -9.49 5.51
C GLU A 36 -2.26 -10.12 4.78
N HIS A 37 -2.53 -11.16 4.01
CA HIS A 37 -1.52 -11.84 3.19
C HIS A 37 -1.57 -11.42 1.71
N SER A 38 -2.48 -10.52 1.36
CA SER A 38 -2.64 -10.01 0.00
C SER A 38 -2.12 -8.58 -0.10
N TYR A 39 -1.22 -8.36 -1.04
CA TYR A 39 -0.71 -7.05 -1.35
C TYR A 39 -1.25 -6.57 -2.69
N TYR A 40 -2.20 -5.65 -2.67
CA TYR A 40 -2.80 -5.04 -3.86
C TYR A 40 -2.03 -3.81 -4.38
N GLY A 41 -0.86 -3.54 -3.80
CA GLY A 41 0.00 -2.44 -4.24
C GLY A 41 0.61 -2.66 -5.62
N THR A 42 1.03 -1.56 -6.27
CA THR A 42 1.72 -1.60 -7.58
C THR A 42 3.21 -1.82 -7.47
N SER A 43 3.81 -1.47 -6.33
CA SER A 43 5.25 -1.71 -6.14
C SER A 43 5.56 -3.20 -6.16
N PRO A 44 6.59 -3.62 -6.89
CA PRO A 44 7.01 -5.02 -6.85
C PRO A 44 7.48 -5.36 -5.43
N ARG A 45 6.89 -6.40 -4.86
CA ARG A 45 7.25 -6.97 -3.55
C ARG A 45 7.10 -8.48 -3.64
N ASN A 46 8.01 -9.18 -3.03
CA ASN A 46 7.96 -10.64 -2.97
C ASN A 46 7.61 -11.10 -1.55
N MET A 47 6.77 -12.10 -1.45
CA MET A 47 6.53 -12.75 -0.16
C MET A 47 7.82 -13.44 0.29
N VAL A 48 8.22 -13.25 1.53
CA VAL A 48 9.40 -13.89 2.10
C VAL A 48 9.11 -15.37 2.30
N LYS A 49 9.97 -16.23 1.75
CA LYS A 49 9.81 -17.68 1.81
C LYS A 49 9.72 -18.15 3.27
N GLY A 50 8.70 -18.97 3.55
CA GLY A 50 8.47 -19.55 4.87
C GLY A 50 7.62 -18.68 5.80
N THR A 51 7.18 -17.50 5.35
CA THR A 51 6.25 -16.63 6.07
C THR A 51 4.89 -16.54 5.34
N LYS A 52 3.88 -16.02 6.02
CA LYS A 52 2.53 -15.82 5.46
C LYS A 52 2.22 -14.35 5.19
N TYR A 53 2.80 -13.43 5.95
CA TYR A 53 2.43 -12.02 5.96
C TYR A 53 3.61 -11.09 5.67
N ILE A 54 4.83 -11.63 5.55
CA ILE A 54 6.03 -10.83 5.38
C ILE A 54 6.38 -10.69 3.90
N PHE A 55 6.53 -9.45 3.48
CA PHE A 55 6.97 -9.09 2.14
C PHE A 55 8.32 -8.36 2.20
N THR A 56 9.10 -8.50 1.15
CA THR A 56 10.26 -7.63 0.96
C THR A 56 9.81 -6.17 0.93
N ALA A 57 10.72 -5.25 1.20
CA ALA A 57 10.52 -3.83 0.93
C ALA A 57 10.31 -3.60 -0.60
N SER A 58 10.36 -2.37 -1.06
CA SER A 58 10.23 -2.11 -2.49
C SER A 58 11.39 -2.72 -3.27
N GLU A 59 11.10 -3.49 -4.32
CA GLU A 59 12.08 -4.01 -5.28
C GLU A 59 12.45 -2.97 -6.36
N LEU A 60 12.09 -1.73 -6.16
CA LEU A 60 12.48 -0.65 -7.07
C LEU A 60 13.99 -0.40 -7.00
N PRO A 61 14.62 0.00 -8.11
CA PRO A 61 16.02 0.39 -8.10
C PRO A 61 16.31 1.48 -7.06
N GLY A 62 17.45 1.40 -6.37
CA GLY A 62 17.79 2.30 -5.26
C GLY A 62 17.87 3.79 -5.63
N TYR A 63 18.02 4.11 -6.91
CA TYR A 63 17.98 5.50 -7.39
C TYR A 63 16.55 6.04 -7.61
N TYR A 64 15.53 5.21 -7.45
CA TYR A 64 14.15 5.63 -7.65
C TYR A 64 13.59 6.28 -6.39
N PRO A 65 13.18 7.55 -6.44
CA PRO A 65 12.65 8.22 -5.26
C PRO A 65 11.26 7.67 -4.90
N ILE A 66 11.08 7.30 -3.66
CA ILE A 66 9.78 6.92 -3.10
C ILE A 66 9.29 8.07 -2.22
N MET A 67 8.30 8.80 -2.72
CA MET A 67 7.71 9.90 -1.97
C MET A 67 6.94 9.37 -0.75
N GLN A 68 6.87 10.18 0.32
CA GLN A 68 6.04 9.84 1.48
C GLN A 68 4.57 9.70 1.08
N HIS A 69 3.97 8.61 1.49
CA HIS A 69 2.60 8.23 1.12
C HIS A 69 1.95 7.42 2.23
N CYS A 70 0.64 7.35 2.21
CA CYS A 70 -0.11 6.38 3.00
C CYS A 70 -0.27 5.10 2.17
N GLU A 71 0.13 3.96 2.73
CA GLU A 71 0.11 2.68 2.03
C GLU A 71 -1.30 2.33 1.56
N MET A 72 -1.43 2.01 0.27
CA MET A 72 -2.68 1.61 -0.38
C MET A 72 -3.87 2.57 -0.13
N SER A 73 -3.61 3.87 0.03
CA SER A 73 -4.66 4.87 0.32
C SER A 73 -5.76 5.00 -0.75
N TYR A 74 -5.56 4.40 -1.92
CA TYR A 74 -6.52 4.38 -3.03
C TYR A 74 -7.56 3.25 -2.92
N VAL A 75 -7.41 2.28 -2.02
CA VAL A 75 -8.41 1.23 -1.81
C VAL A 75 -9.47 1.67 -0.80
N LYS A 76 -10.65 1.08 -0.86
CA LYS A 76 -11.78 1.39 0.03
C LYS A 76 -11.45 1.13 1.50
N HIS A 77 -10.68 0.06 1.77
CA HIS A 77 -10.24 -0.35 3.09
C HIS A 77 -8.72 -0.46 3.13
N PRO A 78 -8.00 0.67 3.29
CA PRO A 78 -6.55 0.64 3.38
C PRO A 78 -6.09 -0.04 4.68
N PRO A 79 -4.86 -0.57 4.71
CA PRO A 79 -4.31 -1.17 5.91
C PRO A 79 -4.28 -0.16 7.07
N VAL A 80 -4.69 -0.61 8.24
CA VAL A 80 -4.73 0.23 9.46
C VAL A 80 -3.34 0.33 10.08
N ASN A 81 -2.58 -0.76 10.02
CA ASN A 81 -1.23 -0.87 10.57
C ASN A 81 -0.26 -1.32 9.48
N ILE A 82 0.97 -0.84 9.57
CA ILE A 82 2.08 -1.32 8.76
C ILE A 82 3.27 -1.56 9.68
N PHE A 83 3.99 -2.66 9.45
CA PHE A 83 5.14 -3.06 10.23
C PHE A 83 6.38 -3.08 9.35
N PHE A 84 7.49 -2.61 9.89
CA PHE A 84 8.79 -2.65 9.23
C PHE A 84 9.81 -3.35 10.13
N TYR A 85 10.64 -4.18 9.53
CA TYR A 85 11.76 -4.84 10.16
C TYR A 85 13.00 -4.69 9.29
N CYS A 86 14.08 -4.20 9.86
CA CYS A 86 15.37 -4.14 9.18
C CYS A 86 16.08 -5.49 9.39
N HIS A 87 16.00 -6.36 8.40
CA HIS A 87 16.65 -7.68 8.43
C HIS A 87 18.14 -7.59 8.13
N VAL A 88 18.51 -6.73 7.19
CA VAL A 88 19.89 -6.43 6.83
C VAL A 88 20.05 -4.92 6.88
N GLU A 89 20.93 -4.43 7.73
CA GLU A 89 21.22 -3.00 7.78
C GLU A 89 22.04 -2.57 6.55
N PRO A 90 21.75 -1.43 5.96
CA PRO A 90 22.58 -0.89 4.89
C PRO A 90 23.87 -0.29 5.44
N ASP A 91 24.93 -0.35 4.64
CA ASP A 91 26.24 0.28 4.99
C ASP A 91 26.13 1.82 5.05
N TYR A 92 25.19 2.39 4.27
CA TYR A 92 24.97 3.82 4.20
C TYR A 92 23.51 4.14 3.86
N GLY A 93 22.92 5.12 4.54
CA GLY A 93 21.53 5.51 4.34
C GLY A 93 20.55 4.50 4.93
N GLY A 94 19.39 4.31 4.28
CA GLY A 94 18.39 3.30 4.66
C GLY A 94 17.41 3.74 5.73
N GLU A 95 17.43 5.02 6.09
CA GLU A 95 16.42 5.59 6.98
C GLU A 95 15.01 5.49 6.37
N SER A 96 14.05 5.14 7.21
CA SER A 96 12.63 5.17 6.85
C SER A 96 12.00 6.46 7.36
N PRO A 97 11.92 7.51 6.55
CA PRO A 97 11.30 8.76 6.97
C PRO A 97 9.80 8.57 7.17
N ILE A 98 9.28 9.09 8.27
CA ILE A 98 7.85 9.08 8.57
C ILE A 98 7.28 10.48 8.63
N CYS A 99 6.02 10.63 8.24
CA CYS A 99 5.31 11.91 8.25
C CYS A 99 3.98 11.79 8.99
N ASN A 100 3.65 12.82 9.76
CA ASN A 100 2.33 12.92 10.39
C ASN A 100 1.34 13.54 9.43
N PHE A 101 0.55 12.73 8.74
CA PHE A 101 -0.43 13.19 7.75
C PHE A 101 -1.57 14.02 8.35
N ARG A 102 -1.90 13.86 9.62
CA ARG A 102 -2.84 14.78 10.31
C ARG A 102 -2.31 16.21 10.30
N LYS A 103 -0.99 16.35 10.55
CA LYS A 103 -0.35 17.67 10.50
C LYS A 103 -0.26 18.20 9.07
N VAL A 104 0.05 17.35 8.10
CA VAL A 104 0.03 17.73 6.67
C VAL A 104 -1.34 18.27 6.30
N TYR A 105 -2.42 17.57 6.65
CA TYR A 105 -3.78 18.02 6.36
C TYR A 105 -4.11 19.38 7.06
N ALA A 106 -3.70 19.53 8.32
CA ALA A 106 -3.94 20.77 9.08
C ALA A 106 -3.17 21.98 8.49
N ASP A 107 -1.95 21.75 8.00
CA ASP A 107 -1.06 22.78 7.48
C ASP A 107 -1.32 23.11 5.99
N LEU A 108 -2.17 22.35 5.29
CA LEU A 108 -2.57 22.65 3.91
C LEU A 108 -3.28 24.00 3.83
N ASP A 109 -3.04 24.75 2.74
CA ASP A 109 -3.80 25.95 2.44
C ASP A 109 -5.31 25.67 2.52
N PRO A 110 -6.09 26.47 3.28
CA PRO A 110 -7.51 26.21 3.51
C PRO A 110 -8.35 26.13 2.23
N LYS A 111 -7.99 26.86 1.17
CA LYS A 111 -8.70 26.83 -0.11
C LYS A 111 -8.43 25.54 -0.84
N ILE A 112 -7.16 25.10 -0.88
CA ILE A 112 -6.77 23.83 -1.48
C ILE A 112 -7.45 22.69 -0.73
N ARG A 113 -7.39 22.70 0.60
CA ARG A 113 -8.04 21.68 1.44
C ARG A 113 -9.53 21.58 1.17
N ALA A 114 -10.24 22.72 1.11
CA ALA A 114 -11.67 22.75 0.83
C ALA A 114 -12.03 22.18 -0.55
N GLU A 115 -11.20 22.42 -1.57
CA GLU A 115 -11.39 21.86 -2.90
C GLU A 115 -11.20 20.32 -2.90
N PHE A 116 -10.18 19.81 -2.22
CA PHE A 116 -9.96 18.38 -2.08
C PHE A 116 -11.05 17.69 -1.25
N ASP A 117 -11.46 18.30 -0.14
CA ASP A 117 -12.57 17.76 0.70
C ASP A 117 -13.87 17.68 -0.09
N LYS A 118 -14.12 18.65 -0.99
CA LYS A 118 -15.32 18.66 -1.83
C LYS A 118 -15.26 17.69 -3.00
N LYS A 119 -14.12 17.57 -3.66
CA LYS A 119 -13.97 16.83 -4.94
C LYS A 119 -13.50 15.40 -4.75
N GLY A 120 -12.77 15.11 -3.67
CA GLY A 120 -12.08 13.85 -3.47
C GLY A 120 -10.89 13.68 -4.42
N VAL A 121 -10.44 12.44 -4.57
CA VAL A 121 -9.31 12.04 -5.42
C VAL A 121 -9.73 10.87 -6.31
N ILE A 122 -9.26 10.87 -7.54
CA ILE A 122 -9.35 9.72 -8.44
C ILE A 122 -7.95 9.20 -8.67
N THR A 123 -7.71 7.95 -8.25
CA THR A 123 -6.48 7.23 -8.58
C THR A 123 -6.72 6.34 -9.78
N VAL A 124 -6.04 6.62 -10.87
CA VAL A 124 -6.11 5.81 -12.11
C VAL A 124 -4.94 4.83 -12.09
N ARG A 125 -5.24 3.54 -12.25
CA ARG A 125 -4.24 2.48 -12.29
C ARG A 125 -4.41 1.69 -13.59
N ASN A 126 -3.31 1.51 -14.31
CA ASN A 126 -3.31 0.76 -15.55
C ASN A 126 -2.52 -0.54 -15.35
N TYR A 127 -3.01 -1.61 -15.94
CA TYR A 127 -2.42 -2.94 -15.90
C TYR A 127 -2.29 -3.49 -17.30
N SER A 128 -1.21 -4.23 -17.54
CA SER A 128 -1.00 -4.91 -18.82
C SER A 128 -1.95 -6.10 -18.99
N GLY A 129 -2.29 -6.38 -20.23
CA GLY A 129 -2.99 -7.60 -20.62
C GLY A 129 -2.10 -8.85 -20.43
N LEU A 130 -2.71 -10.03 -20.61
CA LEU A 130 -2.01 -11.32 -20.45
C LEU A 130 -0.85 -11.47 -21.43
N ASP A 131 -1.05 -11.01 -22.68
CA ASP A 131 -0.07 -11.07 -23.78
C ASP A 131 0.80 -9.81 -23.85
N GLY A 132 0.49 -8.80 -23.02
CA GLY A 132 1.22 -7.54 -22.95
C GLY A 132 2.46 -7.66 -22.09
N GLY A 133 3.50 -7.03 -22.52
CA GLY A 133 4.78 -6.93 -21.82
C GLY A 133 5.84 -6.51 -22.82
N SER A 134 6.33 -5.29 -22.72
CA SER A 134 7.52 -4.90 -23.49
C SER A 134 8.74 -5.38 -22.72
N LYS A 135 9.55 -6.24 -23.33
CA LYS A 135 10.85 -6.67 -22.78
C LYS A 135 11.83 -5.52 -22.51
N PHE A 136 11.45 -4.30 -22.86
CA PHE A 136 12.26 -3.08 -22.72
C PHE A 136 11.69 -2.08 -21.71
N ASN A 137 10.61 -2.41 -20.98
CA ASN A 137 10.03 -1.48 -20.03
C ASN A 137 10.59 -1.75 -18.64
N LEU A 138 11.52 -0.90 -18.19
CA LEU A 138 12.08 -0.93 -16.81
C LEU A 138 11.01 -0.81 -15.71
N PHE A 139 9.80 -0.38 -16.07
CA PHE A 139 8.62 -0.28 -15.23
C PHE A 139 7.52 -1.17 -15.81
N GLU A 140 7.76 -2.47 -15.82
CA GLU A 140 6.74 -3.41 -16.24
C GLU A 140 5.54 -3.28 -15.28
N LEU A 141 4.46 -2.71 -15.80
CA LEU A 141 3.21 -2.67 -15.07
C LEU A 141 2.80 -4.12 -14.78
N LYS A 142 2.47 -4.41 -13.54
CA LYS A 142 1.91 -5.71 -13.19
C LYS A 142 0.78 -6.04 -14.14
N LYS A 143 0.66 -7.30 -14.49
CA LYS A 143 -0.47 -7.77 -15.28
C LYS A 143 -1.70 -7.83 -14.37
N TRP A 144 -2.88 -7.57 -14.93
CA TRP A 144 -4.10 -7.59 -14.12
C TRP A 144 -4.39 -8.95 -13.49
N ASN A 145 -3.99 -10.06 -14.14
CA ASN A 145 -4.17 -11.40 -13.57
C ASN A 145 -3.34 -11.66 -12.30
N GLU A 146 -2.20 -10.99 -12.15
CA GLU A 146 -1.38 -11.06 -10.94
C GLU A 146 -2.04 -10.32 -9.76
N ILE A 147 -2.78 -9.26 -10.06
CA ILE A 147 -3.49 -8.46 -9.04
C ILE A 147 -4.76 -9.17 -8.57
N PHE A 148 -5.54 -9.71 -9.53
CA PHE A 148 -6.82 -10.36 -9.24
C PHE A 148 -6.70 -11.87 -9.01
N ASN A 149 -5.50 -12.42 -9.17
CA ASN A 149 -5.21 -13.85 -9.04
C ASN A 149 -6.15 -14.73 -9.87
N THR A 150 -6.49 -14.27 -11.07
CA THR A 150 -7.34 -14.97 -12.03
C THR A 150 -7.02 -14.54 -13.45
N THR A 151 -7.28 -15.41 -14.43
CA THR A 151 -7.22 -15.09 -15.87
C THR A 151 -8.62 -14.88 -16.48
N ASP A 152 -9.66 -15.05 -15.68
CA ASP A 152 -11.04 -14.86 -16.10
C ASP A 152 -11.47 -13.40 -15.90
N LYS A 153 -11.78 -12.74 -17.02
CA LYS A 153 -12.24 -11.34 -17.01
C LYS A 153 -13.55 -11.16 -16.25
N ALA A 154 -14.47 -12.13 -16.32
CA ALA A 154 -15.74 -12.05 -15.62
C ALA A 154 -15.54 -12.06 -14.09
N GLU A 155 -14.58 -12.83 -13.60
CA GLU A 155 -14.22 -12.83 -12.19
C GLU A 155 -13.54 -11.51 -11.78
N VAL A 156 -12.67 -10.93 -12.63
CA VAL A 156 -12.11 -9.59 -12.40
C VAL A 156 -13.21 -8.53 -12.28
N GLU A 157 -14.15 -8.54 -13.21
CA GLU A 157 -15.28 -7.60 -13.20
C GLU A 157 -16.16 -7.74 -11.96
N LYS A 158 -16.38 -8.99 -11.52
CA LYS A 158 -17.12 -9.28 -10.29
C LYS A 158 -16.38 -8.70 -9.07
N GLN A 159 -15.08 -8.95 -8.93
CA GLN A 159 -14.28 -8.42 -7.84
C GLN A 159 -14.24 -6.88 -7.87
N CYS A 160 -14.15 -6.26 -9.03
CA CYS A 160 -14.24 -4.81 -9.16
C CYS A 160 -15.59 -4.27 -8.66
N ARG A 161 -16.69 -4.90 -9.04
CA ARG A 161 -18.05 -4.51 -8.59
C ARG A 161 -18.21 -4.68 -7.07
N GLU A 162 -17.73 -5.78 -6.50
CA GLU A 162 -17.78 -6.03 -5.06
C GLU A 162 -16.98 -5.00 -4.24
N GLN A 163 -15.88 -4.50 -4.82
CA GLN A 163 -15.02 -3.49 -4.21
C GLN A 163 -15.39 -2.05 -4.61
N GLU A 164 -16.45 -1.87 -5.39
CA GLU A 164 -16.89 -0.56 -5.90
C GLU A 164 -15.80 0.16 -6.73
N ILE A 165 -14.99 -0.60 -7.49
CA ILE A 165 -13.95 -0.09 -8.36
C ILE A 165 -14.52 0.07 -9.77
N GLU A 166 -14.44 1.25 -10.35
CA GLU A 166 -14.73 1.48 -11.75
C GLU A 166 -13.61 0.87 -12.60
N PHE A 167 -13.97 0.21 -13.69
CA PHE A 167 -12.99 -0.43 -14.57
C PHE A 167 -13.32 -0.24 -16.04
N GLU A 168 -12.29 -0.29 -16.87
CA GLU A 168 -12.39 -0.20 -18.33
C GLU A 168 -11.39 -1.17 -18.96
N TRP A 169 -11.89 -2.06 -19.81
CA TRP A 169 -11.04 -2.89 -20.66
C TRP A 169 -10.52 -2.08 -21.83
N MET A 170 -9.21 -1.94 -21.91
CA MET A 170 -8.51 -1.17 -22.94
C MET A 170 -8.05 -2.08 -24.09
N PRO A 171 -7.71 -1.51 -25.28
CA PRO A 171 -7.13 -2.27 -26.37
C PRO A 171 -5.92 -3.12 -25.95
N GLY A 172 -5.74 -4.29 -26.58
CA GLY A 172 -4.69 -5.23 -26.20
C GLY A 172 -4.95 -6.01 -24.91
N GLY A 173 -6.20 -6.00 -24.43
CA GLY A 173 -6.59 -6.70 -23.19
C GLY A 173 -6.04 -6.06 -21.91
N ASN A 174 -5.61 -4.83 -21.99
CA ASN A 174 -5.18 -4.05 -20.83
C ASN A 174 -6.39 -3.68 -19.96
N LEU A 175 -6.14 -3.43 -18.68
CA LEU A 175 -7.17 -3.03 -17.72
C LEU A 175 -6.82 -1.68 -17.08
N ARG A 176 -7.80 -0.77 -17.09
CA ARG A 176 -7.75 0.49 -16.33
C ARG A 176 -8.71 0.40 -15.15
N LEU A 177 -8.24 0.75 -13.98
CA LEU A 177 -9.07 0.89 -12.78
C LEU A 177 -9.12 2.35 -12.36
N LEU A 178 -10.28 2.80 -11.89
CA LEU A 178 -10.48 4.12 -11.33
C LEU A 178 -10.99 3.97 -9.90
N HIS A 179 -10.19 4.40 -8.95
CA HIS A 179 -10.53 4.40 -7.53
C HIS A 179 -10.93 5.81 -7.13
N ARG A 180 -12.19 6.02 -6.75
CA ARG A 180 -12.67 7.29 -6.23
C ARG A 180 -12.69 7.23 -4.72
N THR A 181 -11.89 8.07 -4.08
CA THR A 181 -11.77 8.13 -2.62
C THR A 181 -11.94 9.55 -2.10
N PRO A 182 -12.42 9.73 -0.86
CA PRO A 182 -12.27 11.01 -0.18
C PRO A 182 -10.79 11.38 -0.13
N ALA A 183 -10.47 12.67 -0.29
CA ALA A 183 -9.09 13.14 -0.23
C ALA A 183 -8.48 13.00 1.18
N ALA A 184 -9.33 13.08 2.20
CA ALA A 184 -8.96 12.84 3.59
C ALA A 184 -10.04 12.03 4.29
N ILE A 185 -9.61 11.07 5.10
CA ILE A 185 -10.50 10.25 5.93
C ILE A 185 -10.30 10.60 7.41
N SER A 186 -11.33 10.41 8.20
CA SER A 186 -11.21 10.57 9.65
C SER A 186 -10.64 9.30 10.28
N HIS A 187 -9.67 9.47 11.17
CA HIS A 187 -9.11 8.35 11.92
C HIS A 187 -10.23 7.66 12.73
N PRO A 188 -10.35 6.32 12.66
CA PRO A 188 -11.51 5.61 13.22
C PRO A 188 -11.67 5.79 14.73
N VAL A 189 -10.58 6.01 15.47
CA VAL A 189 -10.58 6.16 16.94
C VAL A 189 -10.56 7.63 17.37
N THR A 190 -9.59 8.43 16.87
CA THR A 190 -9.43 9.82 17.30
C THR A 190 -10.37 10.79 16.60
N LYS A 191 -10.98 10.39 15.48
CA LYS A 191 -11.83 11.22 14.61
C LYS A 191 -11.13 12.42 13.98
N GLU A 192 -9.84 12.57 14.17
CA GLU A 192 -9.01 13.56 13.45
C GLU A 192 -8.90 13.19 11.99
N LYS A 193 -8.83 14.21 11.12
CA LYS A 193 -8.55 14.04 9.69
C LYS A 193 -7.05 14.05 9.41
#